data_b95b7e7d541c49adc188d067c43133de
#
_entry.id   b95b7e7d541c49adc188d067c43133de
#
_cell.length_a   1.000
_cell.length_b   1.000
_cell.length_c   1.000
_cell.angle_alpha   90.00
_cell.angle_beta   90.00
_cell.angle_gamma   90.00
#
_symmetry.space_group_name_H-M   'P 1'
#
loop_
_entity.id
_entity.type
_entity.pdbx_description
1 polymer ?
#
loop_
_entity_poly.entity_id
_entity_poly.type
_entity_poly.pdbx_seq_one_letter_code
_entity_poly.pdbx_strand_id
1 'polypeptide(L)'
;MSTSLSKRLFVGMAAASMGLAVTACGGGEDTTANVSFDETVTVGILHSLTGTMAISESTLVDTEKMAIDEINAAGGVEVDGKKYKIEYIVEDGASDWPTFAEKSKKLIDQDQVPVVFGGWTSASRKAMLPVYESKNAFLYYPIQYEGQECSNNIFYTGATPNQQSEPATKFMYEKSPAAGKPFFLVGSDYVFPRTSNTITKEQLKSLGGEVVGEDYLPLGNTEVAPIISKIKKALPDGGVIINTLNGDQNVAFFKQIQDAGITPDNGYYVMSYSIAEEEISTIGSEFLEGHYGAWNYMMSIDTPASKKFAADFKEKYGDERQVADPQESAYNMVYIWKKAVEKANSFDDDKVREALVGIEFDAPQGPVKVMPNHHLSQTVRIGQITAEGQFEILESTDGPVAPQAWNQFEPSSKGFACDWTDASKGEKYKL
;
A
#
# COMPACT_ATOMS: atom_id res chain seq x y z
N MET A 1 43.29 53.00 -29.83
CA MET A 1 42.40 53.97 -30.46
C MET A 1 41.10 53.87 -29.64
N SER A 2 40.99 54.77 -28.58
CA SER A 2 40.44 56.12 -28.59
C SER A 2 38.96 56.07 -29.01
N THR A 3 37.98 56.50 -28.30
CA THR A 3 37.64 57.54 -27.31
C THR A 3 36.10 57.36 -27.12
N SER A 4 35.36 57.83 -26.21
CA SER A 4 35.34 58.69 -25.04
C SER A 4 33.88 58.87 -24.61
N LEU A 5 33.69 58.89 -23.33
CA LEU A 5 32.80 59.73 -22.52
C LEU A 5 31.76 60.62 -23.20
N SER A 6 30.50 60.62 -22.64
CA SER A 6 29.97 61.87 -22.08
C SER A 6 28.77 61.66 -21.15
N LYS A 7 28.87 62.15 -19.94
CA LYS A 7 27.79 62.38 -18.95
C LYS A 7 26.94 63.57 -19.42
N ARG A 8 25.60 63.50 -19.19
CA ARG A 8 24.81 64.72 -18.88
C ARG A 8 23.73 64.39 -17.83
N LEU A 9 23.89 65.12 -16.78
CA LEU A 9 22.93 65.36 -15.70
C LEU A 9 21.88 66.37 -16.20
N PHE A 10 20.60 66.21 -15.87
CA PHE A 10 19.68 67.35 -15.69
C PHE A 10 18.65 67.05 -14.59
N VAL A 11 18.44 68.06 -13.82
CA VAL A 11 17.67 68.20 -12.58
C VAL A 11 16.24 68.64 -12.88
N GLY A 12 15.29 68.12 -12.10
CA GLY A 12 14.18 68.92 -11.55
C GLY A 12 12.85 68.95 -12.29
N MET A 13 11.79 68.48 -11.68
CA MET A 13 10.69 69.32 -11.19
C MET A 13 9.58 68.50 -10.58
N ALA A 14 9.20 68.86 -9.38
CA ALA A 14 8.04 68.38 -8.68
C ALA A 14 6.76 69.00 -9.25
N ALA A 15 5.71 68.18 -9.42
CA ALA A 15 4.35 68.68 -9.50
C ALA A 15 3.41 67.75 -8.74
N ALA A 16 2.85 68.22 -7.68
CA ALA A 16 1.76 67.63 -6.92
C ALA A 16 0.45 67.73 -7.71
N SER A 17 -0.32 66.68 -7.81
CA SER A 17 -1.74 66.76 -8.10
C SER A 17 -2.53 65.71 -7.29
N MET A 18 -3.50 66.22 -6.56
CA MET A 18 -4.48 65.53 -5.73
C MET A 18 -5.42 64.61 -6.54
N GLY A 19 -5.76 63.50 -5.90
CA GLY A 19 -7.14 63.05 -5.76
C GLY A 19 -7.73 62.22 -6.88
N LEU A 20 -7.98 60.95 -6.59
CA LEU A 20 -9.33 60.39 -6.58
C LEU A 20 -9.25 58.95 -5.97
N ALA A 21 -9.88 58.79 -4.84
CA ALA A 21 -10.14 57.47 -4.29
C ALA A 21 -11.17 56.74 -5.17
N VAL A 22 -10.76 55.64 -5.77
CA VAL A 22 -11.70 54.64 -6.33
C VAL A 22 -11.58 53.39 -5.44
N THR A 23 -12.55 53.22 -4.56
CA THR A 23 -12.82 51.96 -3.86
C THR A 23 -13.25 50.90 -4.88
N ALA A 24 -12.34 50.00 -5.26
CA ALA A 24 -12.68 48.74 -5.92
C ALA A 24 -12.64 47.67 -4.84
N CYS A 25 -13.82 47.25 -4.38
CA CYS A 25 -14.02 45.98 -3.69
C CYS A 25 -13.81 44.85 -4.69
N GLY A 26 -13.07 43.80 -4.30
CA GLY A 26 -13.03 42.54 -5.02
C GLY A 26 -11.60 42.01 -5.21
N GLY A 27 -10.90 41.75 -4.15
CA GLY A 27 -9.73 40.87 -4.14
C GLY A 27 -10.01 39.76 -3.16
N GLY A 28 -10.29 38.54 -3.63
CA GLY A 28 -10.24 37.39 -2.80
C GLY A 28 -8.82 37.30 -2.23
N GLU A 29 -8.69 37.45 -0.93
CA GLU A 29 -7.46 37.09 -0.23
C GLU A 29 -7.34 35.58 -0.35
N ASP A 30 -6.41 35.12 -1.18
CA ASP A 30 -5.79 33.81 -1.01
C ASP A 30 -5.10 33.83 0.37
N THR A 31 -5.86 33.45 1.38
CA THR A 31 -5.33 33.17 2.72
C THR A 31 -4.67 31.78 2.68
N THR A 32 -3.58 31.61 1.97
CA THR A 32 -2.58 30.61 2.35
C THR A 32 -2.00 31.10 3.65
N ALA A 33 -2.57 30.62 4.77
CA ALA A 33 -1.98 30.83 6.08
C ALA A 33 -0.51 30.41 6.00
N ASN A 34 0.40 31.36 6.24
CA ASN A 34 1.84 31.08 6.25
C ASN A 34 2.10 30.19 7.46
N VAL A 35 2.08 28.86 7.24
CA VAL A 35 2.36 27.87 8.30
C VAL A 35 3.82 28.05 8.70
N SER A 36 4.06 28.39 9.97
CA SER A 36 5.41 28.48 10.53
C SER A 36 5.73 27.21 11.31
N PHE A 37 6.93 26.72 11.15
CA PHE A 37 7.46 25.58 11.88
C PHE A 37 8.61 26.02 12.78
N ASP A 38 8.74 25.37 13.94
CA ASP A 38 9.82 25.61 14.88
C ASP A 38 11.07 24.81 14.52
N GLU A 39 10.86 23.59 14.03
CA GLU A 39 11.90 22.61 13.68
C GLU A 39 11.48 21.75 12.49
N THR A 40 12.34 20.82 12.11
CA THR A 40 12.11 19.84 11.04
C THR A 40 12.39 18.44 11.56
N VAL A 41 11.59 17.47 11.14
CA VAL A 41 11.84 16.03 11.32
C VAL A 41 11.95 15.38 9.95
N THR A 42 13.01 14.59 9.73
CA THR A 42 13.22 13.88 8.47
C THR A 42 12.82 12.42 8.61
N VAL A 43 11.95 11.93 7.74
CA VAL A 43 11.51 10.52 7.69
C VAL A 43 12.14 9.81 6.50
N GLY A 44 12.23 8.47 6.55
CA GLY A 44 12.69 7.64 5.44
C GLY A 44 11.52 7.11 4.62
N ILE A 45 11.70 7.06 3.30
CA ILE A 45 10.81 6.40 2.33
C ILE A 45 11.66 5.40 1.55
N LEU A 46 11.29 4.12 1.56
CA LEU A 46 12.07 3.05 0.94
C LEU A 46 11.19 2.12 0.13
N HIS A 47 11.21 2.28 -1.19
CA HIS A 47 10.48 1.46 -2.16
C HIS A 47 11.35 1.13 -3.37
N SER A 48 10.93 0.16 -4.19
CA SER A 48 11.57 -0.11 -5.49
C SER A 48 11.11 0.94 -6.50
N LEU A 49 12.02 1.83 -6.89
CA LEU A 49 11.81 2.80 -7.97
C LEU A 49 12.31 2.26 -9.31
N THR A 50 13.10 1.20 -9.27
CA THR A 50 13.65 0.49 -10.43
C THR A 50 13.45 -1.02 -10.27
N GLY A 51 13.57 -1.75 -11.41
CA GLY A 51 13.38 -3.20 -11.44
C GLY A 51 11.91 -3.64 -11.56
N THR A 52 11.66 -4.95 -11.41
CA THR A 52 10.36 -5.59 -11.69
C THR A 52 9.21 -5.08 -10.82
N MET A 53 9.49 -4.58 -9.61
CA MET A 53 8.47 -4.09 -8.68
C MET A 53 8.17 -2.60 -8.83
N ALA A 54 8.91 -1.87 -9.66
CA ALA A 54 8.71 -0.42 -9.83
C ALA A 54 7.30 -0.06 -10.34
N ILE A 55 6.67 -0.95 -11.11
CA ILE A 55 5.29 -0.80 -11.61
C ILE A 55 4.27 -0.64 -10.47
N SER A 56 4.50 -1.28 -9.33
CA SER A 56 3.62 -1.25 -8.16
C SER A 56 4.12 -0.28 -7.08
N GLU A 57 5.45 -0.17 -6.88
CA GLU A 57 6.00 0.54 -5.72
C GLU A 57 6.22 2.04 -5.94
N SER A 58 6.47 2.51 -7.17
CA SER A 58 6.76 3.93 -7.40
C SER A 58 5.60 4.86 -7.03
N THR A 59 4.37 4.40 -7.19
CA THR A 59 3.16 5.17 -6.87
C THR A 59 2.94 5.33 -5.35
N LEU A 60 3.49 4.42 -4.52
CA LEU A 60 3.44 4.55 -3.06
C LEU A 60 4.23 5.77 -2.58
N VAL A 61 5.41 6.01 -3.17
CA VAL A 61 6.23 7.19 -2.86
C VAL A 61 5.45 8.49 -3.12
N ASP A 62 4.69 8.55 -4.22
CA ASP A 62 3.84 9.70 -4.52
C ASP A 62 2.76 9.89 -3.44
N THR A 63 2.13 8.80 -3.02
CA THR A 63 1.06 8.84 -2.01
C THR A 63 1.58 9.23 -0.62
N GLU A 64 2.73 8.71 -0.22
CA GLU A 64 3.39 9.09 1.04
C GLU A 64 3.80 10.56 1.04
N LYS A 65 4.33 11.08 -0.08
CA LYS A 65 4.63 12.50 -0.26
C LYS A 65 3.36 13.34 -0.19
N MET A 66 2.25 12.88 -0.80
CA MET A 66 0.98 13.59 -0.71
C MET A 66 0.51 13.72 0.75
N ALA A 67 0.54 12.62 1.51
CA ALA A 67 0.17 12.62 2.92
C ALA A 67 1.07 13.58 3.75
N ILE A 68 2.39 13.56 3.50
CA ILE A 68 3.35 14.47 4.17
C ILE A 68 3.05 15.92 3.83
N ASP A 69 2.78 16.24 2.57
CA ASP A 69 2.48 17.60 2.14
C ASP A 69 1.18 18.12 2.74
N GLU A 70 0.14 17.28 2.80
CA GLU A 70 -1.13 17.61 3.48
C GLU A 70 -0.94 17.86 4.98
N ILE A 71 -0.17 17.03 5.66
CA ILE A 71 0.17 17.19 7.08
C ILE A 71 0.95 18.50 7.28
N ASN A 72 1.92 18.79 6.44
CA ASN A 72 2.69 20.04 6.50
C ASN A 72 1.80 21.26 6.25
N ALA A 73 0.90 21.21 5.27
CA ALA A 73 -0.05 22.27 4.99
C ALA A 73 -1.02 22.51 6.18
N ALA A 74 -1.33 21.46 6.95
CA ALA A 74 -2.15 21.53 8.15
C ALA A 74 -1.40 21.95 9.42
N GLY A 75 -0.09 22.21 9.37
CA GLY A 75 0.72 22.66 10.50
C GLY A 75 1.79 21.69 10.99
N GLY A 76 1.99 20.57 10.29
CA GLY A 76 3.01 19.57 10.58
C GLY A 76 2.66 18.65 11.75
N VAL A 77 3.67 18.26 12.51
CA VAL A 77 3.57 17.40 13.70
C VAL A 77 3.93 18.21 14.94
N GLU A 78 3.13 18.09 16.00
CA GLU A 78 3.37 18.78 17.27
C GLU A 78 4.00 17.83 18.31
N VAL A 79 5.18 18.21 18.82
CA VAL A 79 5.90 17.50 19.89
C VAL A 79 6.51 18.52 20.84
N ASP A 80 6.29 18.35 22.14
CA ASP A 80 6.77 19.26 23.21
C ASP A 80 6.39 20.75 22.98
N GLY A 81 5.18 20.96 22.42
CA GLY A 81 4.68 22.29 22.08
C GLY A 81 5.39 22.97 20.91
N LYS A 82 6.23 22.25 20.16
CA LYS A 82 6.86 22.69 18.93
C LYS A 82 6.22 22.07 17.70
N LYS A 83 6.13 22.82 16.64
CA LYS A 83 5.64 22.36 15.33
C LYS A 83 6.79 21.94 14.45
N TYR A 84 6.78 20.71 14.01
CA TYR A 84 7.79 20.15 13.12
C TYR A 84 7.25 20.04 11.70
N LYS A 85 8.00 20.58 10.75
CA LYS A 85 7.82 20.24 9.33
C LYS A 85 8.35 18.84 9.08
N ILE A 86 7.61 18.00 8.38
CA ILE A 86 8.12 16.69 7.94
C ILE A 86 8.87 16.90 6.63
N GLU A 87 10.14 16.48 6.60
CA GLU A 87 10.92 16.26 5.38
C GLU A 87 11.17 14.77 5.18
N TYR A 88 11.61 14.37 3.98
CA TYR A 88 11.79 12.95 3.68
C TYR A 88 13.06 12.70 2.87
N ILE A 89 13.65 11.53 3.06
CA ILE A 89 14.70 10.95 2.23
C ILE A 89 14.11 9.74 1.53
N VAL A 90 14.18 9.72 0.19
CA VAL A 90 13.72 8.60 -0.63
C VAL A 90 14.90 7.76 -1.04
N GLU A 91 14.82 6.45 -0.79
CA GLU A 91 15.81 5.45 -1.20
C GLU A 91 15.17 4.43 -2.15
N ASP A 92 15.93 4.03 -3.17
CA ASP A 92 15.53 2.99 -4.12
C ASP A 92 16.02 1.62 -3.65
N GLY A 93 15.06 0.72 -3.39
CA GLY A 93 15.30 -0.68 -3.06
C GLY A 93 15.64 -1.55 -4.28
N ALA A 94 15.47 -1.00 -5.50
CA ALA A 94 15.89 -1.57 -6.79
C ALA A 94 15.33 -2.99 -7.05
N SER A 95 14.20 -3.37 -6.46
CA SER A 95 13.63 -4.73 -6.52
C SER A 95 14.62 -5.82 -6.05
N ASP A 96 15.60 -5.44 -5.22
CA ASP A 96 16.66 -6.31 -4.72
C ASP A 96 16.66 -6.36 -3.19
N TRP A 97 16.40 -7.50 -2.62
CA TRP A 97 16.18 -7.63 -1.17
C TRP A 97 17.38 -7.26 -0.29
N PRO A 98 18.63 -7.62 -0.65
CA PRO A 98 19.82 -7.12 0.05
C PRO A 98 19.93 -5.60 0.04
N THR A 99 19.57 -4.94 -1.07
CA THR A 99 19.56 -3.49 -1.21
C THR A 99 18.59 -2.83 -0.22
N PHE A 100 17.39 -3.40 -0.02
CA PHE A 100 16.46 -2.92 1.01
C PHE A 100 17.09 -2.93 2.41
N ALA A 101 17.80 -3.98 2.79
CA ALA A 101 18.47 -4.05 4.08
C ALA A 101 19.63 -3.02 4.20
N GLU A 102 20.39 -2.80 3.12
CA GLU A 102 21.46 -1.79 3.06
C GLU A 102 20.88 -0.37 3.20
N LYS A 103 19.83 -0.06 2.44
CA LYS A 103 19.16 1.25 2.48
C LYS A 103 18.50 1.51 3.83
N SER A 104 17.92 0.49 4.46
CA SER A 104 17.41 0.61 5.84
C SER A 104 18.52 0.97 6.83
N LYS A 105 19.69 0.33 6.75
CA LYS A 105 20.84 0.70 7.60
C LYS A 105 21.29 2.14 7.35
N LYS A 106 21.32 2.58 6.09
CA LYS A 106 21.68 3.96 5.76
C LYS A 106 20.71 4.95 6.41
N LEU A 107 19.41 4.76 6.21
CA LEU A 107 18.36 5.64 6.76
C LEU A 107 18.43 5.72 8.29
N ILE A 108 18.67 4.58 8.97
CA ILE A 108 18.71 4.52 10.44
C ILE A 108 20.05 5.04 10.98
N ASP A 109 21.20 4.56 10.48
CA ASP A 109 22.51 4.81 11.07
C ASP A 109 23.13 6.13 10.62
N GLN A 110 22.92 6.53 9.36
CA GLN A 110 23.56 7.71 8.79
C GLN A 110 22.61 8.91 8.76
N ASP A 111 21.38 8.68 8.29
CA ASP A 111 20.39 9.76 8.14
C ASP A 111 19.58 9.95 9.43
N GLN A 112 19.63 9.01 10.37
CA GLN A 112 19.03 9.06 11.72
C GLN A 112 17.53 9.38 11.70
N VAL A 113 16.80 8.80 10.73
CA VAL A 113 15.36 9.00 10.64
C VAL A 113 14.63 8.27 11.78
N PRO A 114 13.59 8.87 12.39
CA PRO A 114 12.81 8.24 13.47
C PRO A 114 11.82 7.19 12.96
N VAL A 115 11.61 7.09 11.65
CA VAL A 115 10.70 6.14 11.04
C VAL A 115 11.08 5.92 9.58
N VAL A 116 10.84 4.71 9.08
CA VAL A 116 10.88 4.39 7.65
C VAL A 116 9.51 3.89 7.22
N PHE A 117 8.99 4.45 6.13
CA PHE A 117 7.82 3.99 5.40
C PHE A 117 8.28 3.19 4.20
N GLY A 118 7.79 1.94 4.02
CA GLY A 118 8.19 1.25 2.80
C GLY A 118 8.17 -0.26 2.79
N GLY A 119 8.68 -0.75 1.67
CA GLY A 119 8.70 -2.13 1.26
C GLY A 119 7.40 -2.55 0.56
N TRP A 120 7.52 -3.60 -0.24
CA TRP A 120 6.40 -4.28 -0.88
C TRP A 120 6.48 -5.79 -0.66
N THR A 121 7.51 -6.42 -1.17
CA THR A 121 7.60 -7.89 -1.09
C THR A 121 7.87 -8.36 0.35
N SER A 122 7.24 -9.46 0.74
CA SER A 122 7.56 -10.09 2.04
C SER A 122 9.03 -10.48 2.14
N ALA A 123 9.69 -10.73 1.00
CA ALA A 123 11.11 -11.02 0.99
C ALA A 123 11.97 -9.79 1.30
N SER A 124 11.62 -8.60 0.77
CA SER A 124 12.31 -7.35 1.16
C SER A 124 12.06 -7.02 2.64
N ARG A 125 10.80 -7.16 3.13
CA ARG A 125 10.49 -6.98 4.55
C ARG A 125 11.33 -7.91 5.44
N LYS A 126 11.41 -9.19 5.10
CA LYS A 126 12.22 -10.16 5.86
C LYS A 126 13.72 -9.89 5.80
N ALA A 127 14.21 -9.29 4.73
CA ALA A 127 15.61 -8.82 4.65
C ALA A 127 15.84 -7.58 5.52
N MET A 128 14.86 -6.69 5.62
CA MET A 128 14.90 -5.49 6.47
C MET A 128 14.72 -5.81 7.96
N LEU A 129 13.87 -6.77 8.31
CA LEU A 129 13.46 -7.09 9.69
C LEU A 129 14.63 -7.17 10.69
N PRO A 130 15.73 -7.91 10.44
CA PRO A 130 16.85 -7.97 11.37
C PRO A 130 17.52 -6.61 11.61
N VAL A 131 17.47 -5.70 10.64
CA VAL A 131 18.03 -4.34 10.78
C VAL A 131 17.20 -3.56 11.80
N TYR A 132 15.87 -3.54 11.64
CA TYR A 132 14.97 -2.81 12.54
C TYR A 132 14.98 -3.39 13.95
N GLU A 133 14.97 -4.71 14.10
CA GLU A 133 15.04 -5.37 15.42
C GLU A 133 16.37 -5.11 16.13
N SER A 134 17.51 -5.21 15.43
CA SER A 134 18.84 -4.98 16.04
C SER A 134 19.10 -3.53 16.44
N LYS A 135 18.40 -2.58 15.80
CA LYS A 135 18.55 -1.14 16.05
C LYS A 135 17.41 -0.58 16.92
N ASN A 136 16.44 -1.40 17.28
CA ASN A 136 15.19 -0.99 17.91
C ASN A 136 14.43 0.11 17.13
N ALA A 137 14.66 0.21 15.81
CA ALA A 137 14.02 1.16 14.93
C ALA A 137 12.63 0.67 14.49
N PHE A 138 11.83 1.54 13.85
CA PHE A 138 10.46 1.23 13.50
C PHE A 138 10.21 1.36 12.00
N LEU A 139 9.74 0.26 11.38
CA LEU A 139 9.29 0.21 9.99
C LEU A 139 7.76 0.24 9.93
N TYR A 140 7.20 1.09 9.09
CA TYR A 140 5.80 1.06 8.70
C TYR A 140 5.68 0.41 7.32
N TYR A 141 5.01 -0.74 7.26
CA TYR A 141 4.91 -1.59 6.08
C TYR A 141 3.48 -1.62 5.54
N PRO A 142 3.22 -1.10 4.31
CA PRO A 142 1.87 -0.82 3.83
C PRO A 142 1.18 -1.98 3.10
N ILE A 143 1.86 -3.12 2.85
CA ILE A 143 1.39 -4.11 1.88
C ILE A 143 0.76 -5.32 2.58
N GLN A 144 -0.28 -5.88 1.95
CA GLN A 144 -0.82 -7.18 2.32
C GLN A 144 0.29 -8.25 2.33
N TYR A 145 0.15 -9.22 3.21
CA TYR A 145 1.17 -10.25 3.34
C TYR A 145 0.60 -11.59 3.84
N GLU A 146 1.42 -12.62 3.82
CA GLU A 146 1.05 -14.00 4.16
C GLU A 146 0.81 -14.27 5.65
N GLY A 147 0.96 -13.26 6.51
CA GLY A 147 1.05 -13.51 7.94
C GLY A 147 2.37 -14.19 8.32
N GLN A 148 2.36 -14.99 9.38
CA GLN A 148 3.50 -15.79 9.86
C GLN A 148 4.67 -14.92 10.37
N GLU A 149 4.37 -13.72 10.78
CA GLU A 149 5.30 -12.74 11.32
C GLU A 149 4.54 -11.74 12.19
N CYS A 150 5.11 -11.35 13.31
CA CYS A 150 4.58 -10.33 14.18
C CYS A 150 5.74 -9.68 14.95
N SER A 151 6.41 -8.71 14.34
CA SER A 151 7.53 -8.01 14.98
C SER A 151 7.07 -6.83 15.81
N ASN A 152 7.77 -6.57 16.92
CA ASN A 152 7.61 -5.35 17.70
C ASN A 152 8.14 -4.10 16.96
N ASN A 153 8.95 -4.31 15.94
CA ASN A 153 9.64 -3.27 15.18
C ASN A 153 9.01 -3.00 13.81
N ILE A 154 7.89 -3.64 13.50
CA ILE A 154 7.14 -3.40 12.27
C ILE A 154 5.67 -3.11 12.60
N PHE A 155 5.15 -2.04 12.04
CA PHE A 155 3.72 -1.77 11.98
C PHE A 155 3.19 -2.13 10.60
N TYR A 156 2.21 -3.03 10.56
CA TYR A 156 1.64 -3.59 9.34
C TYR A 156 0.31 -2.91 9.04
N THR A 157 0.25 -2.07 8.02
CA THR A 157 -1.01 -1.43 7.60
C THR A 157 -1.74 -2.20 6.53
N GLY A 158 -1.04 -3.06 5.77
CA GLY A 158 -1.66 -3.95 4.79
C GLY A 158 -2.38 -5.16 5.40
N ALA A 159 -3.20 -5.82 4.59
CA ALA A 159 -4.05 -6.93 5.01
C ALA A 159 -3.27 -8.18 5.46
N THR A 160 -3.75 -8.82 6.51
CA THR A 160 -3.42 -10.21 6.86
C THR A 160 -4.29 -11.20 6.05
N PRO A 161 -3.94 -12.50 5.98
CA PRO A 161 -4.71 -13.46 5.18
C PRO A 161 -6.20 -13.52 5.49
N ASN A 162 -6.60 -13.40 6.76
CA ASN A 162 -8.01 -13.37 7.14
C ASN A 162 -8.74 -12.08 6.74
N GLN A 163 -7.99 -11.07 6.26
CA GLN A 163 -8.50 -9.82 5.72
C GLN A 163 -8.38 -9.74 4.18
N GLN A 164 -7.89 -10.77 3.50
CA GLN A 164 -7.79 -10.82 2.04
C GLN A 164 -8.01 -12.24 1.48
N SER A 165 -7.01 -13.12 1.58
CA SER A 165 -7.00 -14.41 0.86
C SER A 165 -8.05 -15.40 1.37
N GLU A 166 -8.35 -15.42 2.66
CA GLU A 166 -9.37 -16.32 3.21
C GLU A 166 -10.80 -15.98 2.75
N PRO A 167 -11.28 -14.74 2.89
CA PRO A 167 -12.60 -14.38 2.38
C PRO A 167 -12.69 -14.51 0.86
N ALA A 168 -11.63 -14.18 0.13
CA ALA A 168 -11.55 -14.32 -1.32
C ALA A 168 -11.65 -15.78 -1.77
N THR A 169 -10.88 -16.68 -1.16
CA THR A 169 -10.93 -18.13 -1.45
C THR A 169 -12.34 -18.69 -1.19
N LYS A 170 -12.94 -18.32 -0.07
CA LYS A 170 -14.31 -18.73 0.29
C LYS A 170 -15.33 -18.22 -0.72
N PHE A 171 -15.26 -16.94 -1.10
CA PHE A 171 -16.14 -16.34 -2.10
C PHE A 171 -16.04 -17.08 -3.45
N MET A 172 -14.82 -17.31 -3.92
CA MET A 172 -14.62 -18.01 -5.20
C MET A 172 -15.17 -19.43 -5.18
N TYR A 173 -15.06 -20.14 -4.06
CA TYR A 173 -15.56 -21.50 -3.91
C TYR A 173 -17.08 -21.58 -3.77
N GLU A 174 -17.70 -20.65 -3.03
CA GLU A 174 -19.11 -20.73 -2.66
C GLU A 174 -20.06 -19.90 -3.54
N LYS A 175 -19.57 -18.74 -4.08
CA LYS A 175 -20.45 -17.70 -4.62
C LYS A 175 -20.12 -17.25 -6.04
N SER A 176 -18.88 -17.42 -6.50
CA SER A 176 -18.50 -17.01 -7.86
C SER A 176 -19.23 -17.84 -8.93
N PRO A 177 -19.22 -17.41 -10.19
CA PRO A 177 -19.75 -18.24 -11.30
C PRO A 177 -19.03 -19.60 -11.45
N ALA A 178 -17.85 -19.75 -10.85
CA ALA A 178 -17.09 -21.00 -10.78
C ALA A 178 -17.28 -21.74 -9.43
N ALA A 179 -18.35 -21.46 -8.68
CA ALA A 179 -18.58 -22.12 -7.40
C ALA A 179 -18.55 -23.64 -7.51
N GLY A 180 -17.81 -24.28 -6.60
CA GLY A 180 -17.62 -25.74 -6.57
C GLY A 180 -16.69 -26.30 -7.65
N LYS A 181 -16.14 -25.47 -8.55
CA LYS A 181 -15.13 -25.90 -9.54
C LYS A 181 -13.72 -26.02 -8.93
N PRO A 182 -12.82 -26.77 -9.58
CA PRO A 182 -11.46 -26.92 -9.10
C PRO A 182 -10.63 -25.62 -9.24
N PHE A 183 -9.54 -25.55 -8.46
CA PHE A 183 -8.64 -24.42 -8.37
C PHE A 183 -7.25 -24.77 -8.93
N PHE A 184 -6.63 -23.81 -9.60
CA PHE A 184 -5.21 -23.80 -9.95
C PHE A 184 -4.52 -22.59 -9.29
N LEU A 185 -3.36 -22.79 -8.68
CA LEU A 185 -2.65 -21.73 -7.95
C LEU A 185 -1.41 -21.29 -8.72
N VAL A 186 -1.25 -19.99 -8.95
CA VAL A 186 -0.09 -19.42 -9.64
C VAL A 186 0.53 -18.36 -8.74
N GLY A 187 1.86 -18.37 -8.61
CA GLY A 187 2.55 -17.36 -7.82
C GLY A 187 3.98 -17.07 -8.26
N SER A 188 4.48 -15.92 -7.82
CA SER A 188 5.92 -15.64 -7.86
C SER A 188 6.66 -16.55 -6.87
N ASP A 189 7.89 -16.93 -7.19
CA ASP A 189 8.65 -17.89 -6.38
C ASP A 189 9.38 -17.23 -5.21
N TYR A 190 8.60 -16.83 -4.18
CA TYR A 190 9.14 -16.36 -2.90
C TYR A 190 8.13 -16.61 -1.76
N VAL A 191 8.42 -16.12 -0.54
CA VAL A 191 7.68 -16.52 0.67
C VAL A 191 6.19 -16.18 0.63
N PHE A 192 5.79 -14.98 0.16
CA PHE A 192 4.38 -14.58 0.14
C PHE A 192 3.49 -15.53 -0.69
N PRO A 193 3.76 -15.78 -1.99
CA PRO A 193 2.93 -16.68 -2.78
C PRO A 193 2.90 -18.11 -2.24
N ARG A 194 4.07 -18.63 -1.83
CA ARG A 194 4.15 -20.01 -1.33
C ARG A 194 3.33 -20.22 -0.06
N THR A 195 3.39 -19.28 0.87
CA THR A 195 2.62 -19.37 2.13
C THR A 195 1.13 -19.09 1.88
N SER A 196 0.79 -18.08 1.08
CA SER A 196 -0.59 -17.78 0.71
C SER A 196 -1.26 -18.96 0.00
N ASN A 197 -0.55 -19.64 -0.89
CA ASN A 197 -1.06 -20.83 -1.57
C ASN A 197 -1.21 -22.02 -0.59
N THR A 198 -0.34 -22.15 0.42
CA THR A 198 -0.51 -23.16 1.48
C THR A 198 -1.79 -22.89 2.29
N ILE A 199 -2.03 -21.65 2.69
CA ILE A 199 -3.25 -21.22 3.39
C ILE A 199 -4.48 -21.52 2.55
N THR A 200 -4.47 -21.15 1.26
CA THR A 200 -5.55 -21.40 0.31
C THR A 200 -5.85 -22.89 0.16
N LYS A 201 -4.82 -23.75 0.03
CA LYS A 201 -4.98 -25.22 -0.05
C LYS A 201 -5.65 -25.80 1.19
N GLU A 202 -5.18 -25.43 2.37
CA GLU A 202 -5.74 -25.96 3.62
C GLU A 202 -7.17 -25.43 3.87
N GLN A 203 -7.45 -24.18 3.50
CA GLN A 203 -8.81 -23.66 3.55
C GLN A 203 -9.75 -24.38 2.59
N LEU A 204 -9.37 -24.53 1.30
CA LEU A 204 -10.18 -25.27 0.31
C LEU A 204 -10.43 -26.69 0.74
N LYS A 205 -9.43 -27.39 1.27
CA LYS A 205 -9.59 -28.72 1.84
C LYS A 205 -10.64 -28.76 2.96
N SER A 206 -10.69 -27.74 3.81
CA SER A 206 -11.71 -27.64 4.88
C SER A 206 -13.11 -27.38 4.35
N LEU A 207 -13.21 -26.71 3.18
CA LEU A 207 -14.47 -26.41 2.48
C LEU A 207 -14.93 -27.58 1.58
N GLY A 208 -14.08 -28.59 1.33
CA GLY A 208 -14.34 -29.68 0.38
C GLY A 208 -13.97 -29.31 -1.07
N GLY A 209 -13.23 -28.24 -1.28
CA GLY A 209 -12.73 -27.83 -2.59
C GLY A 209 -11.47 -28.59 -3.02
N GLU A 210 -11.17 -28.55 -4.32
CA GLU A 210 -10.05 -29.27 -4.94
C GLU A 210 -9.05 -28.28 -5.56
N VAL A 211 -7.75 -28.49 -5.29
CA VAL A 211 -6.64 -27.83 -5.98
C VAL A 211 -6.01 -28.85 -6.94
N VAL A 212 -6.16 -28.61 -8.25
CA VAL A 212 -5.71 -29.52 -9.31
C VAL A 212 -4.32 -29.21 -9.85
N GLY A 213 -3.73 -28.09 -9.43
CA GLY A 213 -2.37 -27.71 -9.80
C GLY A 213 -1.89 -26.48 -9.08
N GLU A 214 -0.57 -26.37 -9.03
CA GLU A 214 0.16 -25.24 -8.42
C GLU A 214 1.47 -25.06 -9.17
N ASP A 215 1.80 -23.80 -9.50
CA ASP A 215 3.06 -23.49 -10.19
C ASP A 215 3.60 -22.11 -9.79
N TYR A 216 4.92 -21.97 -9.91
CA TYR A 216 5.64 -20.76 -9.50
C TYR A 216 6.59 -20.29 -10.57
N LEU A 217 6.75 -18.97 -10.64
CA LEU A 217 7.66 -18.30 -11.56
C LEU A 217 8.65 -17.43 -10.77
N PRO A 218 9.97 -17.55 -10.97
CA PRO A 218 10.92 -16.66 -10.30
C PRO A 218 10.55 -15.20 -10.53
N LEU A 219 10.57 -14.38 -9.46
CA LEU A 219 10.18 -12.97 -9.54
C LEU A 219 11.00 -12.25 -10.64
N GLY A 220 10.33 -11.47 -11.48
CA GLY A 220 10.91 -10.80 -12.64
C GLY A 220 11.02 -11.67 -13.91
N ASN A 221 10.72 -12.96 -13.84
CA ASN A 221 10.63 -13.80 -15.04
C ASN A 221 9.21 -13.70 -15.65
N THR A 222 9.12 -13.36 -16.93
CA THR A 222 7.85 -13.16 -17.66
C THR A 222 7.48 -14.31 -18.60
N GLU A 223 8.20 -15.44 -18.55
CA GLU A 223 7.96 -16.63 -19.37
C GLU A 223 6.78 -17.46 -18.81
N VAL A 224 5.56 -16.98 -18.96
CA VAL A 224 4.34 -17.58 -18.37
C VAL A 224 3.71 -18.68 -19.22
N ALA A 225 4.11 -18.87 -20.48
CA ALA A 225 3.50 -19.83 -21.40
C ALA A 225 3.49 -21.29 -20.88
N PRO A 226 4.52 -21.79 -20.18
CA PRO A 226 4.46 -23.14 -19.58
C PRO A 226 3.38 -23.28 -18.52
N ILE A 227 3.16 -22.24 -17.70
CA ILE A 227 2.13 -22.21 -16.66
C ILE A 227 0.74 -22.21 -17.30
N ILE A 228 0.52 -21.40 -18.33
CA ILE A 228 -0.74 -21.33 -19.08
C ILE A 228 -1.10 -22.70 -19.67
N SER A 229 -0.12 -23.40 -20.23
CA SER A 229 -0.32 -24.76 -20.76
C SER A 229 -0.74 -25.75 -19.67
N LYS A 230 -0.18 -25.64 -18.46
CA LYS A 230 -0.57 -26.47 -17.30
C LYS A 230 -1.97 -26.15 -16.82
N ILE A 231 -2.35 -24.85 -16.74
CA ILE A 231 -3.70 -24.41 -16.37
C ILE A 231 -4.74 -25.00 -17.32
N LYS A 232 -4.56 -24.86 -18.65
CA LYS A 232 -5.50 -25.44 -19.64
C LYS A 232 -5.64 -26.95 -19.53
N LYS A 233 -4.55 -27.65 -19.24
CA LYS A 233 -4.57 -29.09 -19.04
C LYS A 233 -5.27 -29.51 -17.75
N ALA A 234 -5.07 -28.74 -16.67
CA ALA A 234 -5.62 -29.06 -15.35
C ALA A 234 -7.10 -28.63 -15.20
N LEU A 235 -7.52 -27.58 -15.91
CA LEU A 235 -8.85 -27.00 -15.89
C LEU A 235 -9.50 -27.05 -17.28
N PRO A 236 -9.74 -28.23 -17.88
CA PRO A 236 -10.23 -28.33 -19.28
C PRO A 236 -11.64 -27.73 -19.46
N ASP A 237 -12.45 -27.67 -18.41
CA ASP A 237 -13.82 -27.16 -18.41
C ASP A 237 -13.95 -25.84 -17.64
N GLY A 238 -12.86 -25.06 -17.53
CA GLY A 238 -12.80 -23.86 -16.72
C GLY A 238 -12.62 -24.13 -15.23
N GLY A 239 -12.51 -23.08 -14.43
CA GLY A 239 -12.31 -23.16 -12.99
C GLY A 239 -11.77 -21.84 -12.42
N VAL A 240 -11.26 -21.92 -11.20
CA VAL A 240 -10.70 -20.78 -10.49
C VAL A 240 -9.18 -20.80 -10.58
N ILE A 241 -8.60 -19.62 -10.84
CA ILE A 241 -7.15 -19.42 -10.79
C ILE A 241 -6.90 -18.41 -9.66
N ILE A 242 -6.14 -18.82 -8.64
CA ILE A 242 -5.63 -17.89 -7.63
C ILE A 242 -4.30 -17.34 -8.16
N ASN A 243 -4.23 -16.03 -8.28
CA ASN A 243 -3.06 -15.31 -8.77
C ASN A 243 -2.35 -14.58 -7.63
N THR A 244 -1.14 -14.99 -7.33
CA THR A 244 -0.20 -14.37 -6.39
C THR A 244 1.12 -13.96 -7.08
N LEU A 245 1.07 -13.74 -8.41
CA LEU A 245 2.18 -13.13 -9.14
C LEU A 245 2.33 -11.65 -8.73
N ASN A 246 3.54 -11.12 -8.80
CA ASN A 246 3.85 -9.74 -8.46
C ASN A 246 4.66 -9.04 -9.55
N GLY A 247 4.55 -7.71 -9.58
CA GLY A 247 5.28 -6.87 -10.51
C GLY A 247 4.88 -7.11 -11.98
N ASP A 248 5.81 -6.94 -12.89
CA ASP A 248 5.62 -7.03 -14.34
C ASP A 248 5.23 -8.43 -14.86
N GLN A 249 5.37 -9.48 -14.03
CA GLN A 249 4.85 -10.81 -14.32
C GLN A 249 3.35 -10.81 -14.62
N ASN A 250 2.59 -9.95 -13.92
CA ASN A 250 1.16 -9.82 -14.13
C ASN A 250 0.80 -9.30 -15.53
N VAL A 251 1.59 -8.37 -16.07
CA VAL A 251 1.40 -7.87 -17.44
C VAL A 251 1.50 -9.00 -18.46
N ALA A 252 2.53 -9.84 -18.32
CA ALA A 252 2.71 -10.98 -19.20
C ALA A 252 1.63 -12.06 -19.00
N PHE A 253 1.24 -12.32 -17.77
CA PHE A 253 0.26 -13.34 -17.43
C PHE A 253 -1.12 -13.00 -17.99
N PHE A 254 -1.68 -11.84 -17.67
CA PHE A 254 -3.04 -11.48 -18.10
C PHE A 254 -3.17 -11.38 -19.64
N LYS A 255 -2.19 -10.80 -20.32
CA LYS A 255 -2.20 -10.77 -21.77
C LYS A 255 -2.17 -12.16 -22.40
N GLN A 256 -1.32 -13.04 -21.90
CA GLN A 256 -1.19 -14.39 -22.47
C GLN A 256 -2.34 -15.34 -22.09
N ILE A 257 -2.98 -15.22 -20.92
CA ILE A 257 -4.18 -16.00 -20.60
C ILE A 257 -5.35 -15.61 -21.50
N GLN A 258 -5.52 -14.31 -21.79
CA GLN A 258 -6.50 -13.80 -22.75
C GLN A 258 -6.29 -14.44 -24.13
N ASP A 259 -5.06 -14.36 -24.67
CA ASP A 259 -4.69 -14.96 -25.95
C ASP A 259 -4.93 -16.47 -25.98
N ALA A 260 -4.74 -17.14 -24.85
CA ALA A 260 -4.97 -18.57 -24.71
C ALA A 260 -6.45 -18.96 -24.53
N GLY A 261 -7.36 -18.00 -24.46
CA GLY A 261 -8.79 -18.21 -24.21
C GLY A 261 -9.10 -18.64 -22.78
N ILE A 262 -8.25 -18.30 -21.81
CA ILE A 262 -8.51 -18.46 -20.37
C ILE A 262 -9.20 -17.16 -19.91
N THR A 263 -10.50 -17.09 -20.13
CA THR A 263 -11.34 -15.90 -19.93
C THR A 263 -12.62 -16.24 -19.19
N PRO A 264 -13.29 -15.26 -18.59
CA PRO A 264 -14.59 -15.47 -17.94
C PRO A 264 -15.63 -16.06 -18.88
N ASP A 265 -15.66 -15.69 -20.15
CA ASP A 265 -16.57 -16.23 -21.17
C ASP A 265 -16.38 -17.75 -21.40
N ASN A 266 -15.18 -18.23 -21.17
CA ASN A 266 -14.83 -19.65 -21.27
C ASN A 266 -14.87 -20.36 -19.92
N GLY A 267 -15.40 -19.71 -18.88
CA GLY A 267 -15.59 -20.29 -17.54
C GLY A 267 -14.34 -20.29 -16.65
N TYR A 268 -13.33 -19.46 -16.97
CA TYR A 268 -12.15 -19.27 -16.13
C TYR A 268 -12.23 -17.96 -15.37
N TYR A 269 -12.02 -18.00 -14.09
CA TYR A 269 -12.06 -16.81 -13.23
C TYR A 269 -10.79 -16.71 -12.41
N VAL A 270 -10.07 -15.60 -12.56
CA VAL A 270 -8.88 -15.28 -11.76
C VAL A 270 -9.31 -14.47 -10.54
N MET A 271 -8.85 -14.88 -9.36
CA MET A 271 -8.85 -14.07 -8.14
C MET A 271 -7.42 -13.64 -7.84
N SER A 272 -7.15 -12.35 -7.81
CA SER A 272 -5.81 -11.80 -7.58
C SER A 272 -5.69 -11.19 -6.19
N TYR A 273 -4.49 -11.34 -5.59
CA TYR A 273 -4.12 -10.72 -4.32
C TYR A 273 -3.06 -9.62 -4.48
N SER A 274 -2.73 -9.27 -5.72
CA SER A 274 -1.71 -8.27 -6.06
C SER A 274 -2.04 -7.48 -7.33
N ILE A 275 -3.32 -7.47 -7.74
CA ILE A 275 -3.83 -6.63 -8.82
C ILE A 275 -4.88 -5.70 -8.24
N ALA A 276 -4.64 -4.42 -8.33
CA ALA A 276 -5.53 -3.36 -7.94
C ALA A 276 -5.67 -2.33 -9.09
N GLU A 277 -6.33 -1.21 -8.88
CA GLU A 277 -6.67 -0.27 -9.95
C GLU A 277 -5.46 0.28 -10.70
N GLU A 278 -4.31 0.47 -10.04
CA GLU A 278 -3.08 0.94 -10.69
C GLU A 278 -2.50 -0.11 -11.65
N GLU A 279 -2.45 -1.37 -11.22
CA GLU A 279 -2.02 -2.47 -12.09
C GLU A 279 -3.01 -2.69 -13.23
N ILE A 280 -4.33 -2.60 -12.99
CA ILE A 280 -5.36 -2.71 -14.03
C ILE A 280 -5.16 -1.62 -15.09
N SER A 281 -4.92 -0.38 -14.68
CA SER A 281 -4.65 0.74 -15.58
C SER A 281 -3.42 0.50 -16.46
N THR A 282 -2.37 -0.11 -15.90
CA THR A 282 -1.12 -0.39 -16.62
C THR A 282 -1.21 -1.61 -17.55
N ILE A 283 -1.92 -2.65 -17.14
CA ILE A 283 -2.08 -3.90 -17.93
C ILE A 283 -3.06 -3.69 -19.09
N GLY A 284 -4.14 -2.95 -18.84
CA GLY A 284 -5.29 -2.76 -19.70
C GLY A 284 -6.51 -3.51 -19.19
N SER A 285 -7.63 -2.81 -18.96
CA SER A 285 -8.87 -3.39 -18.42
C SER A 285 -9.42 -4.51 -19.29
N GLU A 286 -9.22 -4.45 -20.60
CA GLU A 286 -9.66 -5.46 -21.57
C GLU A 286 -9.07 -6.86 -21.34
N PHE A 287 -7.92 -6.95 -20.61
CA PHE A 287 -7.30 -8.23 -20.24
C PHE A 287 -7.78 -8.75 -18.89
N LEU A 288 -8.47 -7.93 -18.10
CA LEU A 288 -8.81 -8.23 -16.71
C LEU A 288 -10.32 -8.22 -16.44
N GLU A 289 -11.14 -7.68 -17.35
CA GLU A 289 -12.59 -7.59 -17.18
C GLU A 289 -13.21 -8.95 -16.80
N GLY A 290 -14.07 -8.93 -15.78
CA GLY A 290 -14.75 -10.11 -15.28
C GLY A 290 -13.94 -10.98 -14.30
N HIS A 291 -12.64 -10.69 -14.12
CA HIS A 291 -11.81 -11.28 -13.06
C HIS A 291 -11.99 -10.56 -11.73
N TYR A 292 -11.36 -11.00 -10.66
CA TYR A 292 -11.65 -10.58 -9.29
C TYR A 292 -10.40 -10.10 -8.54
N GLY A 293 -10.61 -9.20 -7.59
CA GLY A 293 -9.65 -8.82 -6.58
C GLY A 293 -10.27 -8.79 -5.18
N ALA A 294 -9.44 -8.93 -4.15
CA ALA A 294 -9.84 -8.81 -2.76
C ALA A 294 -8.93 -7.83 -2.04
N TRP A 295 -9.51 -6.74 -1.51
CA TRP A 295 -8.80 -5.62 -0.93
C TRP A 295 -9.54 -5.01 0.26
N ASN A 296 -8.88 -4.14 1.01
CA ASN A 296 -9.53 -3.35 2.06
C ASN A 296 -10.02 -2.00 1.52
N TYR A 297 -9.30 -1.42 0.57
CA TYR A 297 -9.72 -0.25 -0.19
C TYR A 297 -9.96 -0.63 -1.67
N MET A 298 -10.96 -0.02 -2.27
CA MET A 298 -11.22 0.02 -3.72
C MET A 298 -11.63 1.44 -4.07
N MET A 299 -11.10 2.00 -5.15
CA MET A 299 -11.37 3.39 -5.54
C MET A 299 -12.86 3.66 -5.79
N SER A 300 -13.64 2.62 -6.09
CA SER A 300 -15.09 2.68 -6.27
C SER A 300 -15.89 2.84 -4.98
N ILE A 301 -15.27 2.89 -3.80
CA ILE A 301 -15.96 3.15 -2.52
C ILE A 301 -16.62 4.53 -2.57
N ASP A 302 -17.96 4.53 -2.39
CA ASP A 302 -18.79 5.74 -2.48
C ASP A 302 -18.89 6.47 -1.12
N THR A 303 -17.75 7.00 -0.63
CA THR A 303 -17.70 7.84 0.56
C THR A 303 -17.01 9.17 0.27
N PRO A 304 -17.32 10.25 1.01
CA PRO A 304 -16.63 11.52 0.84
C PRO A 304 -15.11 11.42 1.03
N ALA A 305 -14.63 10.60 1.97
CA ALA A 305 -13.21 10.41 2.25
C ALA A 305 -12.49 9.71 1.08
N SER A 306 -13.07 8.62 0.55
CA SER A 306 -12.52 7.93 -0.63
C SER A 306 -12.47 8.84 -1.86
N LYS A 307 -13.56 9.54 -2.14
CA LYS A 307 -13.63 10.49 -3.28
C LYS A 307 -12.61 11.61 -3.16
N LYS A 308 -12.43 12.16 -1.95
CA LYS A 308 -11.44 13.21 -1.71
C LYS A 308 -10.03 12.68 -1.94
N PHE A 309 -9.68 11.54 -1.36
CA PHE A 309 -8.36 10.91 -1.53
C PHE A 309 -8.02 10.69 -3.01
N ALA A 310 -8.94 10.10 -3.77
CA ALA A 310 -8.75 9.87 -5.20
C ALA A 310 -8.64 11.19 -6.00
N ALA A 311 -9.46 12.20 -5.67
CA ALA A 311 -9.43 13.50 -6.35
C ALA A 311 -8.13 14.26 -6.08
N ASP A 312 -7.68 14.32 -4.81
CA ASP A 312 -6.46 15.00 -4.42
C ASP A 312 -5.21 14.36 -5.08
N PHE A 313 -5.20 13.01 -5.17
CA PHE A 313 -4.13 12.30 -5.85
C PHE A 313 -4.09 12.63 -7.35
N LYS A 314 -5.25 12.61 -8.02
CA LYS A 314 -5.35 12.96 -9.44
C LYS A 314 -5.00 14.41 -9.71
N GLU A 315 -5.44 15.33 -8.87
CA GLU A 315 -5.10 16.76 -8.99
C GLU A 315 -3.57 16.96 -8.93
N LYS A 316 -2.89 16.21 -8.08
CA LYS A 316 -1.45 16.37 -7.87
C LYS A 316 -0.59 15.63 -8.90
N TYR A 317 -1.03 14.46 -9.36
CA TYR A 317 -0.19 13.54 -10.14
C TYR A 317 -0.72 13.22 -11.54
N GLY A 318 -1.92 13.70 -11.89
CA GLY A 318 -2.56 13.55 -13.22
C GLY A 318 -3.88 12.79 -13.18
N ASP A 319 -4.83 13.22 -14.03
CA ASP A 319 -6.20 12.70 -14.05
C ASP A 319 -6.28 11.20 -14.43
N GLU A 320 -5.29 10.71 -15.17
CA GLU A 320 -5.18 9.31 -15.60
C GLU A 320 -4.70 8.36 -14.48
N ARG A 321 -4.11 8.92 -13.40
CA ARG A 321 -3.60 8.12 -12.29
C ARG A 321 -4.74 7.53 -11.46
N GLN A 322 -4.54 6.32 -11.00
CA GLN A 322 -5.48 5.64 -10.12
C GLN A 322 -4.91 5.55 -8.70
N VAL A 323 -5.80 5.38 -7.73
CA VAL A 323 -5.43 5.02 -6.37
C VAL A 323 -6.00 3.64 -6.04
N ALA A 324 -5.28 2.87 -5.25
CA ALA A 324 -5.62 1.51 -4.92
C ALA A 324 -5.31 1.22 -3.44
N ASP A 325 -5.62 0.01 -2.98
CA ASP A 325 -5.38 -0.41 -1.59
C ASP A 325 -3.94 -0.18 -1.10
N PRO A 326 -2.87 -0.55 -1.85
CA PRO A 326 -1.50 -0.29 -1.40
C PRO A 326 -1.19 1.19 -1.18
N GLN A 327 -1.70 2.07 -2.05
CA GLN A 327 -1.52 3.52 -1.89
C GLN A 327 -2.31 4.05 -0.70
N GLU A 328 -3.56 3.61 -0.52
CA GLU A 328 -4.38 4.02 0.62
C GLU A 328 -3.76 3.58 1.93
N SER A 329 -3.22 2.37 1.98
CA SER A 329 -2.50 1.84 3.14
C SER A 329 -1.23 2.65 3.44
N ALA A 330 -0.47 3.05 2.40
CA ALA A 330 0.69 3.91 2.50
C ALA A 330 0.31 5.33 2.99
N TYR A 331 -0.81 5.88 2.53
CA TYR A 331 -1.36 7.13 3.03
C TYR A 331 -1.71 7.04 4.52
N ASN A 332 -2.44 5.99 4.90
CA ASN A 332 -2.87 5.79 6.28
C ASN A 332 -1.70 5.68 7.24
N MET A 333 -0.62 4.99 6.88
CA MET A 333 0.51 4.78 7.79
C MET A 333 1.21 6.08 8.16
N VAL A 334 1.28 7.06 7.25
CA VAL A 334 1.87 8.39 7.53
C VAL A 334 1.02 9.15 8.54
N TYR A 335 -0.31 9.15 8.38
CA TYR A 335 -1.23 9.80 9.32
C TYR A 335 -1.26 9.10 10.69
N ILE A 336 -1.20 7.77 10.70
CA ILE A 336 -1.17 6.99 11.95
C ILE A 336 0.15 7.25 12.69
N TRP A 337 1.29 7.33 11.98
CA TRP A 337 2.56 7.72 12.57
C TRP A 337 2.49 9.11 13.20
N LYS A 338 1.96 10.10 12.50
CA LYS A 338 1.73 11.45 13.05
C LYS A 338 0.93 11.37 14.35
N LYS A 339 -0.21 10.67 14.35
CA LYS A 339 -1.06 10.51 15.54
C LYS A 339 -0.30 9.81 16.69
N ALA A 340 0.53 8.82 16.40
CA ALA A 340 1.32 8.11 17.39
C ALA A 340 2.39 9.00 18.01
N VAL A 341 3.11 9.77 17.21
CA VAL A 341 4.14 10.73 17.65
C VAL A 341 3.51 11.82 18.53
N GLU A 342 2.41 12.42 18.12
CA GLU A 342 1.70 13.46 18.89
C GLU A 342 1.14 12.89 20.21
N LYS A 343 0.58 11.68 20.19
CA LYS A 343 0.09 11.01 21.40
C LYS A 343 1.23 10.64 22.36
N ALA A 344 2.37 10.21 21.82
CA ALA A 344 3.60 9.94 22.58
C ALA A 344 4.27 11.22 23.10
N ASN A 345 3.96 12.35 22.48
CA ASN A 345 4.68 13.63 22.62
C ASN A 345 6.20 13.44 22.46
N SER A 346 6.62 12.64 21.48
CA SER A 346 8.01 12.21 21.30
C SER A 346 8.22 11.56 19.94
N PHE A 347 9.47 11.63 19.42
CA PHE A 347 9.94 10.84 18.28
C PHE A 347 10.68 9.57 18.71
N ASP A 348 10.79 9.29 20.01
CA ASP A 348 11.41 8.08 20.53
C ASP A 348 10.63 6.83 20.16
N ASP A 349 11.29 5.84 19.56
CA ASP A 349 10.65 4.64 19.00
C ASP A 349 9.86 3.84 20.03
N ASP A 350 10.34 3.71 21.28
CA ASP A 350 9.62 2.96 22.31
C ASP A 350 8.34 3.66 22.73
N LYS A 351 8.39 4.98 22.88
CA LYS A 351 7.22 5.79 23.23
C LYS A 351 6.17 5.83 22.10
N VAL A 352 6.63 5.97 20.86
CA VAL A 352 5.77 5.96 19.67
C VAL A 352 5.10 4.59 19.53
N ARG A 353 5.84 3.50 19.73
CA ARG A 353 5.33 2.13 19.68
C ARG A 353 4.27 1.87 20.74
N GLU A 354 4.48 2.31 21.99
CA GLU A 354 3.48 2.23 23.06
C GLU A 354 2.22 3.07 22.75
N ALA A 355 2.42 4.27 22.22
CA ALA A 355 1.33 5.17 21.87
C ALA A 355 0.52 4.69 20.65
N LEU A 356 1.13 3.90 19.75
CA LEU A 356 0.54 3.45 18.49
C LEU A 356 -0.71 2.60 18.72
N VAL A 357 -0.68 1.68 19.70
CA VAL A 357 -1.78 0.75 19.93
C VAL A 357 -3.06 1.49 20.36
N GLY A 358 -4.17 1.11 19.73
CA GLY A 358 -5.48 1.69 19.94
C GLY A 358 -5.74 2.99 19.19
N ILE A 359 -4.81 3.48 18.37
CA ILE A 359 -5.07 4.63 17.49
C ILE A 359 -6.18 4.25 16.49
N GLU A 360 -7.15 5.14 16.38
CA GLU A 360 -8.22 5.08 15.38
C GLU A 360 -8.00 6.16 14.32
N PHE A 361 -8.30 5.82 13.08
CA PHE A 361 -8.20 6.74 11.94
C PHE A 361 -9.38 6.52 10.99
N ASP A 362 -10.04 7.63 10.61
CA ASP A 362 -11.08 7.65 9.59
C ASP A 362 -10.41 7.67 8.21
N ALA A 363 -10.02 6.50 7.75
CA ALA A 363 -9.29 6.29 6.51
C ALA A 363 -10.21 6.40 5.29
N PRO A 364 -9.66 6.57 4.06
CA PRO A 364 -10.44 6.52 2.83
C PRO A 364 -11.27 5.24 2.67
N GLN A 365 -10.79 4.10 3.15
CA GLN A 365 -11.51 2.81 3.17
C GLN A 365 -12.65 2.74 4.21
N GLY A 366 -12.68 3.68 5.15
CA GLY A 366 -13.52 3.67 6.35
C GLY A 366 -12.68 3.58 7.63
N PRO A 367 -13.32 3.44 8.81
CA PRO A 367 -12.60 3.46 10.07
C PRO A 367 -11.65 2.28 10.20
N VAL A 368 -10.42 2.57 10.64
CA VAL A 368 -9.38 1.58 10.97
C VAL A 368 -8.89 1.80 12.39
N LYS A 369 -8.37 0.73 13.01
CA LYS A 369 -7.83 0.78 14.37
C LYS A 369 -6.56 -0.06 14.48
N VAL A 370 -5.55 0.49 15.13
CA VAL A 370 -4.32 -0.24 15.44
C VAL A 370 -4.56 -1.23 16.56
N MET A 371 -4.31 -2.49 16.27
CA MET A 371 -4.52 -3.61 17.19
C MET A 371 -3.24 -3.93 17.99
N PRO A 372 -3.35 -4.66 19.14
CA PRO A 372 -2.20 -5.01 19.99
C PRO A 372 -1.07 -5.78 19.28
N ASN A 373 -1.33 -6.38 18.14
CA ASN A 373 -0.35 -7.08 17.31
C ASN A 373 0.31 -6.21 16.24
N HIS A 374 0.22 -4.89 16.35
CA HIS A 374 0.75 -3.91 15.40
C HIS A 374 0.21 -4.02 13.97
N HIS A 375 -1.02 -4.46 13.83
CA HIS A 375 -1.74 -4.49 12.55
C HIS A 375 -3.01 -3.64 12.63
N LEU A 376 -3.62 -3.37 11.48
CA LEU A 376 -4.91 -2.66 11.40
C LEU A 376 -6.10 -3.63 11.38
N SER A 377 -7.17 -3.28 12.13
CA SER A 377 -8.49 -3.80 11.80
C SER A 377 -9.02 -3.07 10.58
N GLN A 378 -9.56 -3.79 9.59
CA GLN A 378 -9.90 -3.24 8.27
C GLN A 378 -11.15 -3.92 7.70
N THR A 379 -11.96 -3.16 6.94
CA THR A 379 -13.10 -3.73 6.20
C THR A 379 -12.59 -4.49 5.00
N VAL A 380 -13.07 -5.72 4.80
CA VAL A 380 -12.68 -6.58 3.67
C VAL A 380 -13.69 -6.43 2.53
N ARG A 381 -13.21 -6.31 1.30
CA ARG A 381 -14.01 -6.19 0.10
C ARG A 381 -13.58 -7.18 -0.96
N ILE A 382 -14.55 -7.68 -1.71
CA ILE A 382 -14.34 -8.50 -2.88
C ILE A 382 -15.01 -7.79 -4.05
N GLY A 383 -14.25 -7.53 -5.09
CA GLY A 383 -14.71 -6.84 -6.28
C GLY A 383 -14.45 -7.63 -7.56
N GLN A 384 -15.29 -7.38 -8.55
CA GLN A 384 -15.10 -7.81 -9.93
C GLN A 384 -14.61 -6.64 -10.77
N ILE A 385 -13.63 -6.89 -11.62
CA ILE A 385 -13.06 -5.86 -12.50
C ILE A 385 -14.02 -5.59 -13.64
N THR A 386 -14.34 -4.30 -13.86
CA THR A 386 -15.23 -3.81 -14.93
C THR A 386 -14.43 -3.42 -16.16
N ALA A 387 -15.13 -3.21 -17.27
CA ALA A 387 -14.56 -2.71 -18.54
C ALA A 387 -13.84 -1.36 -18.37
N GLU A 388 -14.32 -0.53 -17.43
CA GLU A 388 -13.72 0.77 -17.09
C GLU A 388 -12.45 0.66 -16.25
N GLY A 389 -12.03 -0.56 -15.88
CA GLY A 389 -10.84 -0.80 -15.09
C GLY A 389 -10.98 -0.48 -13.59
N GLN A 390 -12.23 -0.48 -13.10
CA GLN A 390 -12.57 -0.30 -11.70
C GLN A 390 -13.11 -1.61 -11.10
N PHE A 391 -13.19 -1.69 -9.78
CA PHE A 391 -13.90 -2.78 -9.13
C PHE A 391 -15.38 -2.44 -8.90
N GLU A 392 -16.26 -3.32 -9.35
CA GLU A 392 -17.61 -3.42 -8.80
C GLU A 392 -17.54 -4.23 -7.50
N ILE A 393 -17.84 -3.59 -6.37
CA ILE A 393 -17.80 -4.23 -5.05
C ILE A 393 -18.98 -5.18 -4.91
N LEU A 394 -18.72 -6.48 -4.85
CA LEU A 394 -19.74 -7.53 -4.74
C LEU A 394 -20.01 -7.91 -3.28
N GLU A 395 -18.98 -7.88 -2.43
CA GLU A 395 -19.10 -8.16 -1.01
C GLU A 395 -18.25 -7.19 -0.19
N SER A 396 -18.76 -6.86 0.98
CA SER A 396 -18.02 -6.16 2.04
C SER A 396 -18.39 -6.78 3.38
N THR A 397 -17.44 -6.84 4.31
CA THR A 397 -17.76 -7.15 5.71
C THR A 397 -18.57 -6.00 6.32
N ASP A 398 -19.39 -6.29 7.34
CA ASP A 398 -20.22 -5.30 8.04
C ASP A 398 -19.40 -4.24 8.80
N GLY A 399 -18.09 -4.39 8.86
CA GLY A 399 -17.15 -3.48 9.50
C GLY A 399 -15.74 -4.06 9.55
N PRO A 400 -14.81 -3.39 10.26
CA PRO A 400 -13.43 -3.81 10.33
C PRO A 400 -13.25 -5.22 10.94
N VAL A 401 -12.51 -6.06 10.25
CA VAL A 401 -12.10 -7.41 10.69
C VAL A 401 -10.78 -7.28 11.47
N ALA A 402 -10.71 -7.93 12.63
CA ALA A 402 -9.46 -7.97 13.40
C ALA A 402 -8.39 -8.81 12.68
N PRO A 403 -7.14 -8.32 12.60
CA PRO A 403 -6.05 -8.98 11.91
C PRO A 403 -5.54 -10.22 12.67
N GLN A 404 -5.19 -11.27 11.93
CA GLN A 404 -4.55 -12.47 12.47
C GLN A 404 -3.15 -12.62 11.87
N ALA A 405 -2.12 -12.20 12.61
CA ALA A 405 -0.73 -12.34 12.20
C ALA A 405 -0.31 -13.81 12.05
N TRP A 406 -0.81 -14.69 12.93
CA TRP A 406 -0.63 -16.14 12.87
C TRP A 406 -1.89 -16.82 12.32
N ASN A 407 -1.79 -17.28 11.08
CA ASN A 407 -2.94 -17.78 10.34
C ASN A 407 -3.42 -19.15 10.83
N GLN A 408 -4.73 -19.35 10.88
CA GLN A 408 -5.33 -20.59 11.42
C GLN A 408 -5.37 -21.74 10.40
N PHE A 409 -5.18 -21.48 9.11
CA PHE A 409 -5.04 -22.51 8.07
C PHE A 409 -3.58 -22.89 7.80
N GLU A 410 -2.61 -22.07 8.22
CA GLU A 410 -1.19 -22.45 8.12
C GLU A 410 -0.83 -23.44 9.25
N PRO A 411 -0.45 -24.67 8.93
CA PRO A 411 -0.27 -25.74 9.94
C PRO A 411 0.74 -25.39 11.04
N SER A 412 1.77 -24.59 10.72
CA SER A 412 2.82 -24.19 11.67
C SER A 412 2.41 -23.10 12.65
N SER A 413 1.29 -22.42 12.40
CA SER A 413 0.82 -21.27 13.18
C SER A 413 -0.59 -21.42 13.74
N LYS A 414 -1.28 -22.48 13.39
CA LYS A 414 -2.62 -22.77 13.92
C LYS A 414 -2.64 -22.79 15.45
N GLY A 415 -3.55 -22.02 16.04
CA GLY A 415 -3.70 -21.91 17.50
C GLY A 415 -2.71 -20.95 18.17
N PHE A 416 -2.05 -20.10 17.38
CA PHE A 416 -1.20 -19.03 17.92
C PHE A 416 -1.79 -17.64 17.62
N ALA A 417 -1.39 -16.67 18.44
CA ALA A 417 -1.66 -15.25 18.28
C ALA A 417 -0.45 -14.41 18.71
N CYS A 418 -0.55 -13.10 18.59
CA CYS A 418 0.47 -12.12 18.92
C CYS A 418 -0.18 -10.94 19.65
N ASP A 419 0.50 -10.43 20.69
CA ASP A 419 0.03 -9.29 21.47
C ASP A 419 1.22 -8.60 22.15
N TRP A 420 1.54 -7.40 21.71
CA TRP A 420 2.66 -6.62 22.21
C TRP A 420 2.30 -5.77 23.42
N THR A 421 1.03 -5.69 23.79
CA THR A 421 0.58 -4.97 25.01
C THR A 421 0.72 -5.80 26.29
N ASP A 422 0.99 -7.09 26.15
CA ASP A 422 1.17 -8.04 27.24
C ASP A 422 2.54 -8.73 27.11
N ALA A 423 3.49 -8.35 27.95
CA ALA A 423 4.86 -8.87 27.92
C ALA A 423 4.96 -10.41 28.05
N SER A 424 3.89 -11.07 28.54
CA SER A 424 3.84 -12.55 28.61
C SER A 424 3.44 -13.20 27.27
N LYS A 425 2.96 -12.43 26.30
CA LYS A 425 2.46 -12.89 25.00
C LYS A 425 3.43 -12.59 23.87
N GLY A 426 3.78 -11.32 23.65
CA GLY A 426 4.75 -10.87 22.65
C GLY A 426 4.44 -11.35 21.24
N GLU A 427 5.48 -11.76 20.52
CA GLU A 427 5.44 -12.16 19.11
C GLU A 427 4.52 -13.35 18.82
N LYS A 428 4.54 -14.36 19.69
CA LYS A 428 3.80 -15.61 19.46
C LYS A 428 3.43 -16.29 20.77
N TYR A 429 2.14 -16.40 21.02
CA TYR A 429 1.63 -17.15 22.15
C TYR A 429 0.51 -18.11 21.73
N LYS A 430 0.27 -19.15 22.51
CA LYS A 430 -0.77 -20.15 22.25
C LYS A 430 -2.13 -19.63 22.74
N LEU A 431 -3.16 -19.72 21.89
CA LEU A 431 -4.56 -19.39 22.20
C LEU A 431 -5.16 -20.35 23.22
#